data_3c5a57fae2dc855ff08113f285a3b4bc
#
_entry.id   3c5a57fae2dc855ff08113f285a3b4bc
#
_cell.length_a   1.000
_cell.length_b   1.000
_cell.length_c   1.000
_cell.angle_alpha   90.00
_cell.angle_beta   90.00
_cell.angle_gamma   90.00
#
_symmetry.space_group_name_H-M   'P 1'
#
loop_
_entity.id
_entity.type
_entity.pdbx_description
1 polymer ?
#
loop_
_entity_poly.entity_id
_entity_poly.type
_entity_poly.pdbx_seq_one_letter_code
_entity_poly.pdbx_strand_id
1 'polypeptide(L)'
;MKKIAVIGAGIAGTTTAYALLKRGHKVSIFDYRRYPAMATSYANGGQLSASNAETWNTTKNVISGIKWMFKPDAPLLFNPSPEIQKYKWMLGFLFATIKGEHKKNTLETIDLAKKAREIYFKIADEEGIESVSYTHLTLPTICSV
;
A
#
# COMPACT_ATOMS: atom_id res chain seq x y z
N MET A 1 9.92 -28.43 -0.23
CA MET A 1 10.86 -27.31 -0.43
C MET A 1 10.87 -26.94 -1.91
N LYS A 2 10.61 -25.66 -2.26
CA LYS A 2 10.65 -25.14 -3.64
C LYS A 2 11.77 -24.11 -3.77
N LYS A 3 12.28 -23.91 -4.98
CA LYS A 3 13.14 -22.76 -5.33
C LYS A 3 12.26 -21.67 -5.90
N ILE A 4 12.29 -20.48 -5.32
CA ILE A 4 11.41 -19.36 -5.67
C ILE A 4 12.27 -18.13 -5.96
N ALA A 5 11.97 -17.47 -7.08
CA ALA A 5 12.55 -16.18 -7.44
C ALA A 5 11.56 -15.08 -7.10
N VAL A 6 12.01 -14.06 -6.37
CA VAL A 6 11.24 -12.85 -6.07
C VAL A 6 11.86 -11.70 -6.86
N ILE A 7 11.05 -11.03 -7.64
CA ILE A 7 11.48 -9.88 -8.44
C ILE A 7 11.13 -8.58 -7.71
N GLY A 8 12.16 -7.81 -7.39
CA GLY A 8 12.06 -6.58 -6.60
C GLY A 8 12.43 -6.78 -5.14
N ALA A 9 13.37 -5.98 -4.62
CA ALA A 9 13.84 -5.98 -3.24
C ALA A 9 13.32 -4.77 -2.43
N GLY A 10 12.16 -4.25 -2.76
CA GLY A 10 11.42 -3.30 -1.92
C GLY A 10 10.76 -4.01 -0.73
N ILE A 11 10.00 -3.28 0.08
CA ILE A 11 9.34 -3.82 1.29
C ILE A 11 8.48 -5.05 0.96
N ALA A 12 7.70 -5.02 -0.10
CA ALA A 12 6.84 -6.14 -0.50
C ALA A 12 7.65 -7.38 -0.89
N GLY A 13 8.71 -7.23 -1.68
CA GLY A 13 9.56 -8.35 -2.08
C GLY A 13 10.34 -8.94 -0.90
N THR A 14 10.90 -8.09 -0.06
CA THR A 14 11.69 -8.53 1.11
C THR A 14 10.81 -9.27 2.12
N THR A 15 9.64 -8.75 2.47
CA THR A 15 8.72 -9.40 3.41
C THR A 15 8.13 -10.70 2.85
N THR A 16 7.86 -10.74 1.54
CA THR A 16 7.43 -11.98 0.85
C THR A 16 8.53 -13.03 0.91
N ALA A 17 9.77 -12.67 0.60
CA ALA A 17 10.91 -13.58 0.65
C ALA A 17 11.14 -14.11 2.08
N TYR A 18 11.06 -13.25 3.08
CA TYR A 18 11.14 -13.63 4.49
C TYR A 18 10.06 -14.67 4.86
N ALA A 19 8.82 -14.40 4.52
CA ALA A 19 7.71 -15.32 4.80
C ALA A 19 7.87 -16.67 4.09
N LEU A 20 8.43 -16.71 2.90
CA LEU A 20 8.72 -17.94 2.15
C LEU A 20 9.90 -18.71 2.75
N LEU A 21 10.95 -18.03 3.23
CA LEU A 21 12.08 -18.63 3.94
C LEU A 21 11.63 -19.27 5.26
N LYS A 22 10.81 -18.58 6.05
CA LYS A 22 10.22 -19.14 7.29
C LYS A 22 9.36 -20.38 7.04
N ARG A 23 8.81 -20.55 5.82
CA ARG A 23 8.07 -21.75 5.38
C ARG A 23 8.96 -22.84 4.79
N GLY A 24 10.29 -22.72 4.87
CA GLY A 24 11.25 -23.71 4.43
C GLY A 24 11.48 -23.75 2.91
N HIS A 25 11.20 -22.68 2.20
CA HIS A 25 11.53 -22.56 0.77
C HIS A 25 12.92 -21.97 0.56
N LYS A 26 13.56 -22.26 -0.59
CA LYS A 26 14.77 -21.57 -1.03
C LYS A 26 14.36 -20.36 -1.86
N VAL A 27 14.77 -19.17 -1.44
CA VAL A 27 14.37 -17.91 -2.08
C VAL A 27 15.59 -17.16 -2.59
N SER A 28 15.50 -16.64 -3.82
CA SER A 28 16.45 -15.71 -4.40
C SER A 28 15.70 -14.43 -4.74
N ILE A 29 16.24 -13.27 -4.32
CA ILE A 29 15.65 -11.96 -4.64
C ILE A 29 16.50 -11.33 -5.74
N PHE A 30 15.84 -10.81 -6.77
CA PHE A 30 16.46 -10.10 -7.89
C PHE A 30 15.94 -8.66 -7.92
N ASP A 31 16.85 -7.69 -7.96
CA ASP A 31 16.53 -6.27 -8.13
C ASP A 31 17.45 -5.66 -9.17
N TYR A 32 17.00 -4.64 -9.85
CA TYR A 32 17.83 -3.88 -10.79
C TYR A 32 18.76 -2.89 -10.11
N ARG A 33 18.52 -2.60 -8.82
CA ARG A 33 19.35 -1.72 -8.01
C ARG A 33 20.39 -2.53 -7.23
N ARG A 34 21.48 -1.87 -6.87
CA ARG A 34 22.62 -2.49 -6.19
C ARG A 34 22.28 -3.02 -4.79
N TYR A 35 21.38 -2.34 -4.09
CA TYR A 35 20.98 -2.68 -2.71
C TYR A 35 19.47 -2.78 -2.59
N PRO A 36 18.95 -3.57 -1.64
CA PRO A 36 17.52 -3.61 -1.37
C PRO A 36 17.01 -2.25 -0.87
N ALA A 37 15.72 -2.02 -1.02
CA ALA A 37 14.98 -0.84 -0.58
C ALA A 37 15.42 0.50 -1.20
N MET A 38 16.22 0.54 -2.26
CA MET A 38 16.73 1.79 -2.86
C MET A 38 15.71 2.56 -3.75
N ALA A 39 14.43 2.21 -3.68
CA ALA A 39 13.37 2.94 -4.37
C ALA A 39 12.43 3.58 -3.34
N THR A 40 11.13 3.49 -3.54
CA THR A 40 10.12 4.04 -2.63
C THR A 40 10.26 3.55 -1.17
N SER A 41 10.78 2.35 -0.97
CA SER A 41 11.02 1.80 0.37
C SER A 41 12.18 2.45 1.12
N TYR A 42 13.07 3.17 0.42
CA TYR A 42 14.18 3.91 1.04
C TYR A 42 13.72 5.18 1.74
N ALA A 43 12.84 5.92 1.08
CA ALA A 43 12.33 7.19 1.59
C ALA A 43 10.81 7.25 1.39
N ASN A 44 10.10 7.01 2.48
CA ASN A 44 8.64 7.11 2.56
C ASN A 44 8.26 7.65 3.94
N GLY A 45 6.98 7.82 4.22
CA GLY A 45 6.50 8.34 5.50
C GLY A 45 6.70 7.42 6.70
N GLY A 46 7.13 6.18 6.52
CA GLY A 46 7.38 5.19 7.58
C GLY A 46 6.17 4.89 8.46
N GLN A 47 4.97 5.17 7.99
CA GLN A 47 3.74 5.06 8.79
C GLN A 47 3.08 3.69 8.64
N LEU A 48 2.80 3.03 9.75
CA LEU A 48 1.99 1.82 9.84
C LEU A 48 0.56 2.18 10.30
N SER A 49 -0.13 2.99 9.50
CA SER A 49 -1.41 3.58 9.85
C SER A 49 -2.58 2.77 9.30
N ALA A 50 -3.22 1.97 10.15
CA ALA A 50 -4.44 1.25 9.79
C ALA A 50 -5.64 2.19 9.56
N SER A 51 -5.61 3.40 10.11
CA SER A 51 -6.66 4.41 9.92
C SER A 51 -6.68 5.01 8.50
N ASN A 52 -5.56 4.95 7.79
CA ASN A 52 -5.47 5.45 6.41
C ASN A 52 -5.76 4.37 5.35
N ALA A 53 -6.36 3.25 5.77
CA ALA A 53 -6.73 2.15 4.88
C ALA A 53 -8.11 2.32 4.23
N GLU A 54 -8.73 3.50 4.34
CA GLU A 54 -9.99 3.81 3.70
C GLU A 54 -9.86 3.75 2.17
N THR A 55 -10.81 3.10 1.52
CA THR A 55 -10.84 3.01 0.06
C THR A 55 -11.40 4.29 -0.56
N TRP A 56 -10.88 4.68 -1.72
CA TRP A 56 -11.19 5.98 -2.34
C TRP A 56 -12.46 6.00 -3.18
N ASN A 57 -13.13 4.87 -3.36
CA ASN A 57 -14.32 4.72 -4.20
C ASN A 57 -15.59 5.28 -3.54
N THR A 58 -15.55 6.54 -3.13
CA THR A 58 -16.71 7.29 -2.62
C THR A 58 -17.30 8.20 -3.69
N THR A 59 -18.61 8.42 -3.65
CA THR A 59 -19.28 9.38 -4.55
C THR A 59 -18.67 10.78 -4.47
N LYS A 60 -18.28 11.22 -3.27
CA LYS A 60 -17.61 12.49 -3.05
C LYS A 60 -16.28 12.58 -3.81
N ASN A 61 -15.48 11.52 -3.75
CA ASN A 61 -14.18 11.48 -4.43
C ASN A 61 -14.33 11.42 -5.95
N VAL A 62 -15.33 10.70 -6.46
CA VAL A 62 -15.65 10.68 -7.90
C VAL A 62 -16.01 12.08 -8.39
N ILE A 63 -16.93 12.76 -7.70
CA ILE A 63 -17.35 14.12 -8.07
C ILE A 63 -16.15 15.09 -7.98
N SER A 64 -15.34 14.99 -6.93
CA SER A 64 -14.13 15.82 -6.78
C SER A 64 -13.13 15.54 -7.89
N GLY A 65 -12.90 14.28 -8.24
CA GLY A 65 -12.01 13.86 -9.32
C GLY A 65 -12.44 14.44 -10.66
N ILE A 66 -13.74 14.38 -10.99
CA ILE A 66 -14.27 15.01 -12.22
C ILE A 66 -14.05 16.53 -12.21
N LYS A 67 -14.32 17.21 -11.08
CA LYS A 67 -14.07 18.67 -10.96
C LYS A 67 -12.58 19.01 -11.13
N TRP A 68 -11.69 18.19 -10.59
CA TRP A 68 -10.24 18.39 -10.68
C TRP A 68 -9.70 18.22 -12.09
N MET A 69 -10.29 17.34 -12.91
CA MET A 69 -9.88 17.18 -14.31
C MET A 69 -9.99 18.45 -15.16
N PHE A 70 -10.80 19.42 -14.72
CA PHE A 70 -11.00 20.71 -15.38
C PHE A 70 -10.25 21.88 -14.71
N LYS A 71 -9.43 21.61 -13.69
CA LYS A 71 -8.64 22.63 -12.98
C LYS A 71 -7.16 22.44 -13.21
N PRO A 72 -6.41 23.44 -13.71
CA PRO A 72 -4.97 23.31 -13.99
C PRO A 72 -4.12 23.00 -12.75
N ASP A 73 -4.48 23.55 -11.58
CA ASP A 73 -3.74 23.43 -10.32
C ASP A 73 -4.29 22.33 -9.42
N ALA A 74 -5.04 21.38 -9.97
CA ALA A 74 -5.62 20.31 -9.17
C ALA A 74 -4.62 19.17 -8.92
N PRO A 75 -4.76 18.44 -7.79
CA PRO A 75 -3.89 17.31 -7.48
C PRO A 75 -4.06 16.11 -8.44
N LEU A 76 -5.12 16.10 -9.26
CA LEU A 76 -5.37 15.07 -10.25
C LEU A 76 -5.27 15.65 -11.66
N LEU A 77 -4.23 15.26 -12.38
CA LEU A 77 -4.06 15.57 -13.79
C LEU A 77 -4.58 14.40 -14.64
N PHE A 78 -5.49 14.68 -15.55
CA PHE A 78 -5.99 13.69 -16.51
C PHE A 78 -5.29 13.84 -17.85
N ASN A 79 -4.50 12.83 -18.24
CA ASN A 79 -3.94 12.76 -19.59
C ASN A 79 -4.83 11.86 -20.46
N PRO A 80 -5.47 12.39 -21.52
CA PRO A 80 -6.37 11.62 -22.38
C PRO A 80 -5.62 10.72 -23.38
N SER A 81 -4.65 9.92 -22.92
CA SER A 81 -3.97 8.96 -23.77
C SER A 81 -4.92 7.80 -24.17
N PRO A 82 -4.79 7.21 -25.37
CA PRO A 82 -5.68 6.16 -25.87
C PRO A 82 -5.37 4.78 -25.27
N GLU A 83 -5.26 4.69 -23.96
CA GLU A 83 -4.98 3.45 -23.23
C GLU A 83 -6.28 2.79 -22.75
N ILE A 84 -6.70 1.72 -23.43
CA ILE A 84 -7.93 0.97 -23.10
C ILE A 84 -7.97 0.53 -21.64
N GLN A 85 -6.83 0.11 -21.07
CA GLN A 85 -6.73 -0.32 -19.68
C GLN A 85 -7.11 0.79 -18.69
N LYS A 86 -6.70 2.02 -18.95
CA LYS A 86 -7.03 3.20 -18.14
C LYS A 86 -8.55 3.43 -18.07
N TYR A 87 -9.21 3.40 -19.22
CA TYR A 87 -10.66 3.60 -19.29
C TYR A 87 -11.44 2.45 -18.66
N LYS A 88 -10.97 1.20 -18.83
CA LYS A 88 -11.55 0.05 -18.12
C LYS A 88 -11.43 0.19 -16.60
N TRP A 89 -10.27 0.64 -16.12
CA TRP A 89 -10.07 0.90 -14.70
C TRP A 89 -11.00 2.01 -14.19
N MET A 90 -11.10 3.13 -14.90
CA MET A 90 -12.00 4.23 -14.54
C MET A 90 -13.48 3.78 -14.47
N LEU A 91 -13.93 3.00 -15.44
CA LEU A 91 -15.28 2.43 -15.42
C LEU A 91 -15.46 1.47 -14.23
N GLY A 92 -14.50 0.58 -13.98
CA GLY A 92 -14.53 -0.31 -12.83
C GLY A 92 -14.61 0.43 -11.51
N PHE A 93 -13.83 1.51 -11.35
CA PHE A 93 -13.88 2.37 -10.17
C PHE A 93 -15.24 3.03 -9.98
N LEU A 94 -15.83 3.54 -11.06
CA LEU A 94 -17.16 4.14 -11.05
C LEU A 94 -18.24 3.10 -10.69
N PHE A 95 -18.20 1.92 -11.29
CA PHE A 95 -19.13 0.84 -10.95
C PHE A 95 -19.02 0.39 -9.50
N ALA A 96 -17.81 0.24 -8.95
CA ALA A 96 -17.61 -0.09 -7.53
C ALA A 96 -18.19 0.99 -6.61
N THR A 97 -18.08 2.25 -7.00
CA THR A 97 -18.68 3.38 -6.26
C THR A 97 -20.21 3.31 -6.28
N ILE A 98 -20.82 3.08 -7.45
CA ILE A 98 -22.29 2.99 -7.60
C ILE A 98 -22.86 1.82 -6.83
N LYS A 99 -22.16 0.68 -6.78
CA LYS A 99 -22.58 -0.50 -6.01
C LYS A 99 -22.49 -0.29 -4.49
N GLY A 100 -21.87 0.79 -4.01
CA GLY A 100 -21.74 1.07 -2.59
C GLY A 100 -20.79 0.13 -1.85
N GLU A 101 -19.84 -0.49 -2.55
CA GLU A 101 -18.86 -1.43 -1.99
C GLU A 101 -17.81 -0.77 -1.09
N HIS A 102 -17.80 0.56 -1.01
CA HIS A 102 -16.83 1.34 -0.23
C HIS A 102 -16.71 0.86 1.21
N LYS A 103 -17.83 0.75 1.94
CA LYS A 103 -17.80 0.35 3.36
C LYS A 103 -17.23 -1.05 3.55
N LYS A 104 -17.64 -2.00 2.72
CA LYS A 104 -17.13 -3.38 2.76
C LYS A 104 -15.64 -3.42 2.48
N ASN A 105 -15.21 -2.81 1.39
CA ASN A 105 -13.81 -2.78 0.99
C ASN A 105 -12.93 -2.08 2.04
N THR A 106 -13.40 -0.99 2.63
CA THR A 106 -12.71 -0.28 3.72
C THR A 106 -12.52 -1.17 4.93
N LEU A 107 -13.55 -1.88 5.37
CA LEU A 107 -13.44 -2.79 6.51
C LEU A 107 -12.44 -3.93 6.25
N GLU A 108 -12.47 -4.53 5.07
CA GLU A 108 -11.52 -5.57 4.67
C GLU A 108 -10.07 -5.03 4.64
N THR A 109 -9.87 -3.82 4.12
CA THR A 109 -8.55 -3.18 4.05
C THR A 109 -8.02 -2.81 5.43
N ILE A 110 -8.89 -2.32 6.34
CA ILE A 110 -8.54 -2.01 7.73
C ILE A 110 -8.14 -3.29 8.49
N ASP A 111 -8.89 -4.38 8.31
CA ASP A 111 -8.57 -5.66 8.95
C ASP A 111 -7.20 -6.19 8.47
N LEU A 112 -6.96 -6.12 7.16
CA LEU A 112 -5.67 -6.48 6.59
C LEU A 112 -4.54 -5.60 7.13
N ALA A 113 -4.74 -4.28 7.21
CA ALA A 113 -3.74 -3.35 7.71
C ALA A 113 -3.42 -3.56 9.20
N LYS A 114 -4.42 -3.88 10.03
CA LYS A 114 -4.21 -4.24 11.44
C LYS A 114 -3.37 -5.51 11.57
N LYS A 115 -3.74 -6.58 10.86
CA LYS A 115 -2.99 -7.84 10.86
C LYS A 115 -1.56 -7.65 10.34
N ALA A 116 -1.38 -6.88 9.29
CA ALA A 116 -0.06 -6.58 8.76
C ALA A 116 0.81 -5.84 9.78
N ARG A 117 0.24 -4.89 10.53
CA ARG A 117 0.95 -4.15 11.59
C ARG A 117 1.39 -5.08 12.72
N GLU A 118 0.52 -5.97 13.19
CA GLU A 118 0.86 -6.94 14.23
C GLU A 118 1.98 -7.89 13.80
N ILE A 119 1.92 -8.40 12.56
CA ILE A 119 2.97 -9.24 11.98
C ILE A 119 4.28 -8.47 11.86
N TYR A 120 4.24 -7.21 11.45
CA TYR A 120 5.43 -6.37 11.34
C TYR A 120 6.14 -6.21 12.68
N PHE A 121 5.41 -5.89 13.75
CA PHE A 121 6.01 -5.77 15.09
C PHE A 121 6.58 -7.10 15.57
N LYS A 122 5.85 -8.20 15.36
CA LYS A 122 6.35 -9.53 15.69
C LYS A 122 7.66 -9.87 14.98
N ILE A 123 7.76 -9.56 13.68
CA ILE A 123 9.00 -9.78 12.91
C ILE A 123 10.12 -8.87 13.45
N ALA A 124 9.82 -7.62 13.76
CA ALA A 124 10.81 -6.71 14.30
C ALA A 124 11.39 -7.20 15.63
N ASP A 125 10.53 -7.69 16.53
CA ASP A 125 10.95 -8.28 17.82
C ASP A 125 11.77 -9.58 17.62
N GLU A 126 11.29 -10.49 16.76
CA GLU A 126 11.96 -11.78 16.48
C GLU A 126 13.35 -11.60 15.86
N GLU A 127 13.53 -10.61 15.00
CA GLU A 127 14.77 -10.37 14.27
C GLU A 127 15.65 -9.27 14.91
N GLY A 128 15.25 -8.72 16.06
CA GLY A 128 15.98 -7.69 16.78
C GLY A 128 16.15 -6.40 15.99
N ILE A 129 15.14 -6.03 15.18
CA ILE A 129 15.19 -4.83 14.35
C ILE A 129 14.83 -3.61 15.19
N GLU A 130 15.83 -2.81 15.54
CA GLU A 130 15.61 -1.52 16.15
C GLU A 130 15.10 -0.51 15.12
N SER A 131 13.90 0.00 15.31
CA SER A 131 13.28 0.97 14.43
C SER A 131 12.92 2.25 15.18
N VAL A 132 13.34 3.39 14.64
CA VAL A 132 12.95 4.72 15.16
C VAL A 132 11.44 4.93 15.10
N SER A 133 10.74 4.22 14.23
CA SER A 133 9.28 4.23 14.10
C SER A 133 8.55 3.78 15.37
N TYR A 134 9.18 3.02 16.26
CA TYR A 134 8.62 2.63 17.54
C TYR A 134 8.33 3.83 18.45
N THR A 135 9.16 4.85 18.41
CA THR A 135 8.99 6.06 19.23
C THR A 135 7.93 7.01 18.67
N HIS A 136 7.70 7.01 17.36
CA HIS A 136 6.72 7.87 16.71
C HIS A 136 5.33 7.25 16.59
N LEU A 137 5.19 5.94 16.68
CA LEU A 137 3.89 5.25 16.70
C LEU A 137 3.11 5.42 18.00
N THR A 138 3.77 5.89 19.06
CA THR A 138 3.14 6.23 20.35
C THR A 138 2.69 7.68 20.43
N LEU A 139 3.01 8.51 19.45
CA LEU A 139 2.41 9.84 19.39
C LEU A 139 0.92 9.65 19.11
N PRO A 140 0.05 10.10 20.02
CA PRO A 140 -1.37 9.92 19.89
C PRO A 140 -1.80 10.53 18.57
N THR A 141 -2.68 9.84 17.90
CA THR A 141 -3.52 10.34 16.82
C THR A 141 -4.37 11.50 17.39
N ILE A 142 -3.72 12.60 17.72
CA ILE A 142 -4.39 13.85 18.02
C ILE A 142 -4.40 14.65 16.74
N CYS A 143 -5.13 14.14 15.78
CA CYS A 143 -5.72 14.89 14.68
C CYS A 143 -6.98 14.17 14.28
N SER A 144 -7.90 14.08 15.21
CA SER A 144 -9.30 13.88 14.94
C SER A 144 -9.97 15.22 15.16
N VAL A 145 -10.13 15.99 14.11
CA VAL A 145 -11.23 16.93 13.95
C VAL A 145 -11.70 16.86 12.52
#